data_cd75325b45bea7fd4176d4d79506528a
#
_entry.id   cd75325b45bea7fd4176d4d79506528a
#
_cell.length_a   1.000
_cell.length_b   1.000
_cell.length_c   1.000
_cell.angle_alpha   90.00
_cell.angle_beta   90.00
_cell.angle_gamma   90.00
#
_symmetry.space_group_name_H-M   'P 1'
#
loop_
_entity.id
_entity.type
_entity.pdbx_description
1 polymer ?
#
loop_
_entity_poly.entity_id
_entity_poly.type
_entity_poly.pdbx_seq_one_letter_code
_entity_poly.pdbx_strand_id
1 'polypeptide(L)'
;MSATHARKKPFLRLATAAVAMVAALGMAACSGGAATSSSSSGAQVGDRTPEQIQESGEIVIGIFSDKAPFGYIDADGKPAGYDVVYGDRIAADLGVTAKYVPVDAAARTEVLASNKVDITLANFTVTPERAEKVDFANP
;
A
#
# COMPACT_ATOMS: atom_id res chain seq x y z
N MET A 1 -28.66 33.62 37.71
CA MET A 1 -29.62 34.13 36.75
C MET A 1 -29.25 33.45 35.44
N SER A 2 -29.95 32.37 35.16
CA SER A 2 -31.00 32.17 34.16
C SER A 2 -30.45 32.26 32.74
N ALA A 3 -30.69 31.37 31.79
CA ALA A 3 -31.68 30.34 31.64
C ALA A 3 -31.23 29.34 30.51
N THR A 4 -31.58 28.12 30.77
CA THR A 4 -31.78 26.94 29.89
C THR A 4 -32.53 27.28 28.60
N HIS A 5 -32.09 26.72 27.44
CA HIS A 5 -33.01 26.42 26.36
C HIS A 5 -32.64 25.07 25.71
N ALA A 6 -33.36 24.05 26.13
CA ALA A 6 -33.50 22.77 25.45
C ALA A 6 -34.46 22.94 24.26
N ARG A 7 -34.11 22.46 23.08
CA ARG A 7 -35.05 22.22 21.98
C ARG A 7 -35.09 20.75 21.60
N LYS A 8 -36.28 20.21 21.86
CA LYS A 8 -36.76 18.85 21.58
C LYS A 8 -36.87 18.62 20.07
N LYS A 9 -36.52 17.40 19.67
CA LYS A 9 -36.83 16.81 18.36
C LYS A 9 -38.28 16.35 18.31
N PRO A 10 -39.01 16.45 17.20
CA PRO A 10 -40.16 15.61 16.95
C PRO A 10 -39.84 14.39 16.09
N PHE A 11 -40.28 13.23 16.54
CA PHE A 11 -40.44 11.99 15.81
C PHE A 11 -41.55 12.15 14.75
N LEU A 12 -41.36 11.59 13.57
CA LEU A 12 -42.47 11.26 12.67
C LEU A 12 -42.15 9.99 11.86
N ARG A 13 -42.64 8.90 12.30
CA ARG A 13 -43.62 7.91 11.87
C ARG A 13 -43.57 7.45 10.40
N LEU A 14 -43.28 6.13 10.30
CA LEU A 14 -43.93 5.07 9.52
C LEU A 14 -44.66 5.42 8.21
N ALA A 15 -44.25 4.72 7.16
CA ALA A 15 -45.19 4.12 6.22
C ALA A 15 -44.62 2.81 5.64
N THR A 16 -45.26 1.73 5.97
CA THR A 16 -45.21 0.40 5.39
C THR A 16 -45.87 0.38 4.01
N ALA A 17 -45.30 -0.26 3.02
CA ALA A 17 -46.04 -0.82 1.90
C ALA A 17 -45.35 -2.10 1.40
N ALA A 18 -46.12 -3.17 1.52
CA ALA A 18 -45.81 -4.51 1.05
C ALA A 18 -46.25 -4.73 -0.42
N VAL A 19 -45.89 -5.93 -0.95
CA VAL A 19 -46.46 -6.60 -2.17
C VAL A 19 -45.68 -6.28 -3.45
N ALA A 20 -45.14 -7.22 -4.24
CA ALA A 20 -45.66 -8.52 -4.68
C ALA A 20 -44.52 -9.41 -5.26
N MET A 21 -44.69 -10.73 -5.08
CA MET A 21 -44.06 -11.83 -5.81
C MET A 21 -44.36 -11.76 -7.29
N VAL A 22 -43.33 -11.99 -8.13
CA VAL A 22 -43.52 -12.68 -9.40
C VAL A 22 -42.33 -13.65 -9.58
N ALA A 23 -42.65 -14.93 -9.48
CA ALA A 23 -41.83 -16.03 -9.91
C ALA A 23 -41.91 -16.14 -11.44
N ALA A 24 -40.74 -16.10 -12.10
CA ALA A 24 -40.62 -16.56 -13.47
C ALA A 24 -39.40 -17.48 -13.58
N LEU A 25 -39.70 -18.79 -13.67
CA LEU A 25 -38.76 -19.80 -14.12
C LEU A 25 -38.40 -19.52 -15.57
N GLY A 26 -37.10 -19.30 -15.84
CA GLY A 26 -36.53 -19.31 -17.15
C GLY A 26 -35.27 -20.13 -17.15
N MET A 27 -35.39 -21.45 -17.43
CA MET A 27 -34.26 -22.27 -17.82
C MET A 27 -33.82 -21.84 -19.22
N ALA A 28 -32.60 -21.41 -19.37
CA ALA A 28 -31.92 -21.33 -20.67
C ALA A 28 -30.47 -21.79 -20.52
N ALA A 29 -30.20 -22.79 -21.26
CA ALA A 29 -29.05 -23.63 -21.52
C ALA A 29 -27.67 -22.96 -21.49
N CYS A 30 -26.74 -23.80 -21.04
CA CYS A 30 -25.30 -23.78 -21.22
C CYS A 30 -24.82 -23.25 -22.57
N SER A 31 -23.96 -22.27 -22.55
CA SER A 31 -22.88 -22.13 -23.52
C SER A 31 -21.62 -21.82 -22.76
N GLY A 32 -20.65 -22.73 -22.85
CA GLY A 32 -19.36 -22.61 -22.20
C GLY A 32 -18.57 -21.43 -22.74
N GLY A 33 -18.43 -20.42 -21.91
CA GLY A 33 -17.41 -19.41 -22.02
C GLY A 33 -16.61 -19.48 -20.75
N ALA A 34 -15.37 -19.96 -20.84
CA ALA A 34 -14.41 -19.83 -19.76
C ALA A 34 -14.22 -18.35 -19.49
N ALA A 35 -15.00 -17.82 -18.58
CA ALA A 35 -14.70 -16.54 -17.97
C ALA A 35 -13.41 -16.76 -17.17
N THR A 36 -12.28 -16.40 -17.78
CA THR A 36 -11.05 -16.16 -17.05
C THR A 36 -11.36 -15.05 -16.08
N SER A 37 -11.72 -15.43 -14.88
CA SER A 37 -11.79 -14.50 -13.75
C SER A 37 -10.36 -14.04 -13.53
N SER A 38 -9.99 -12.94 -14.16
CA SER A 38 -8.85 -12.14 -13.75
C SER A 38 -9.19 -11.62 -12.37
N SER A 39 -8.91 -12.45 -11.35
CA SER A 39 -8.75 -11.95 -10.00
C SER A 39 -7.58 -10.98 -10.06
N SER A 40 -7.85 -9.69 -10.21
CA SER A 40 -6.90 -8.67 -9.85
C SER A 40 -6.79 -8.74 -8.33
N SER A 41 -6.05 -9.75 -7.86
CA SER A 41 -5.48 -9.72 -6.53
C SER A 41 -4.60 -8.50 -6.54
N GLY A 42 -5.07 -7.40 -5.96
CA GLY A 42 -4.27 -6.19 -5.81
C GLY A 42 -3.01 -6.61 -5.09
N ALA A 43 -1.89 -6.67 -5.82
CA ALA A 43 -0.61 -7.04 -5.25
C ALA A 43 -0.29 -6.08 -4.12
N GLN A 44 0.01 -6.63 -2.95
CA GLN A 44 0.37 -5.82 -1.80
C GLN A 44 1.74 -5.19 -2.04
N VAL A 45 1.95 -3.99 -1.49
CA VAL A 45 3.27 -3.38 -1.42
C VAL A 45 4.28 -4.42 -0.91
N GLY A 46 5.47 -4.51 -1.53
CA GLY A 46 6.50 -5.47 -1.15
C GLY A 46 6.41 -6.85 -1.80
N ASP A 47 5.28 -7.19 -2.43
CA ASP A 47 5.09 -8.43 -3.17
C ASP A 47 4.70 -8.15 -4.63
N ARG A 48 5.09 -6.98 -5.12
CA ARG A 48 4.78 -6.50 -6.47
C ARG A 48 5.92 -6.78 -7.43
N THR A 49 5.57 -7.24 -8.63
CA THR A 49 6.54 -7.28 -9.73
C THR A 49 6.86 -5.85 -10.22
N PRO A 50 7.97 -5.64 -10.96
CA PRO A 50 8.27 -4.34 -11.56
C PRO A 50 7.12 -3.79 -12.41
N GLU A 51 6.42 -4.64 -13.17
CA GLU A 51 5.28 -4.26 -13.98
C GLU A 51 4.11 -3.78 -13.11
N GLN A 52 3.84 -4.44 -12.00
CA GLN A 52 2.79 -4.04 -11.05
C GLN A 52 3.14 -2.72 -10.35
N ILE A 53 4.42 -2.47 -10.05
CA ILE A 53 4.90 -1.19 -9.55
C ILE A 53 4.67 -0.10 -10.61
N GLN A 54 5.02 -0.35 -11.87
CA GLN A 54 4.77 0.58 -12.97
C GLN A 54 3.27 0.88 -13.15
N GLU A 55 2.43 -0.14 -13.12
CA GLU A 55 0.98 0.02 -13.21
C GLU A 55 0.39 0.83 -12.05
N SER A 56 0.97 0.69 -10.84
CA SER A 56 0.54 1.45 -9.66
C SER A 56 0.98 2.92 -9.70
N GLY A 57 2.00 3.27 -10.50
CA GLY A 57 2.59 4.60 -10.58
C GLY A 57 3.45 5.01 -9.37
N GLU A 58 3.68 4.10 -8.42
CA GLU A 58 4.42 4.38 -7.18
C GLU A 58 5.27 3.18 -6.75
N ILE A 59 6.51 3.44 -6.32
CA ILE A 59 7.37 2.49 -5.61
C ILE A 59 7.55 2.94 -4.15
N VAL A 60 7.38 2.03 -3.20
CA VAL A 60 7.53 2.30 -1.76
C VAL A 60 8.91 1.86 -1.30
N ILE A 61 9.70 2.79 -0.79
CA ILE A 61 11.12 2.60 -0.47
C ILE A 61 11.38 2.88 1.01
N GLY A 62 11.89 1.88 1.73
CA GLY A 62 12.36 2.04 3.10
C GLY A 62 13.74 2.71 3.13
N ILE A 63 13.90 3.81 3.88
CA ILE A 63 15.17 4.49 4.09
C ILE A 63 15.40 4.78 5.57
N PHE A 64 16.66 5.01 5.96
CA PHE A 64 16.93 5.56 7.29
C PHE A 64 16.35 6.97 7.45
N SER A 65 15.98 7.30 8.69
CA SER A 65 15.51 8.64 9.05
C SER A 65 16.53 9.45 9.86
N ASP A 66 17.63 8.82 10.28
CA ASP A 66 18.58 9.35 11.27
C ASP A 66 20.06 9.11 10.92
N LYS A 67 20.38 8.68 9.71
CA LYS A 67 21.72 8.25 9.30
C LYS A 67 22.31 9.10 8.18
N ALA A 68 22.49 10.39 8.43
CA ALA A 68 23.21 11.25 7.49
C ALA A 68 24.66 10.75 7.29
N PRO A 69 25.19 10.78 6.07
CA PRO A 69 24.63 11.31 4.82
C PRO A 69 23.81 10.28 4.01
N PHE A 70 23.56 9.07 4.52
CA PHE A 70 22.88 7.98 3.80
C PHE A 70 21.39 8.27 3.64
N GLY A 71 20.57 7.97 4.67
CA GLY A 71 19.16 8.31 4.72
C GLY A 71 18.86 9.11 6.00
N TYR A 72 18.17 10.22 5.88
CA TYR A 72 17.78 11.05 7.00
C TYR A 72 16.59 11.93 6.65
N ILE A 73 15.96 12.50 7.66
CA ILE A 73 14.94 13.53 7.48
C ILE A 73 15.62 14.89 7.68
N ASP A 74 15.48 15.78 6.70
CA ASP A 74 16.05 17.12 6.72
C ASP A 74 15.30 18.09 7.65
N ALA A 75 15.75 19.33 7.71
CA ALA A 75 15.16 20.37 8.56
C ALA A 75 13.72 20.74 8.14
N ASP A 76 13.35 20.46 6.90
CA ASP A 76 12.01 20.69 6.35
C ASP A 76 11.09 19.48 6.55
N GLY A 77 11.57 18.42 7.20
CA GLY A 77 10.84 17.18 7.42
C GLY A 77 10.78 16.27 6.19
N LYS A 78 11.66 16.47 5.21
CA LYS A 78 11.69 15.68 3.97
C LYS A 78 12.78 14.61 4.01
N PRO A 79 12.54 13.45 3.38
CA PRO A 79 13.59 12.46 3.12
C PRO A 79 14.75 13.05 2.33
N ALA A 80 15.98 12.77 2.75
CA ALA A 80 17.19 13.28 2.12
C ALA A 80 18.36 12.27 2.27
N GLY A 81 19.42 12.50 1.51
CA GLY A 81 20.65 11.70 1.54
C GLY A 81 20.84 10.81 0.31
N TYR A 82 21.90 9.99 0.35
CA TYR A 82 22.25 9.09 -0.76
C TYR A 82 21.11 8.11 -1.09
N ASP A 83 20.45 7.57 -0.09
CA ASP A 83 19.38 6.59 -0.25
C ASP A 83 18.21 7.18 -1.06
N VAL A 84 17.92 8.48 -0.84
CA VAL A 84 16.89 9.21 -1.60
C VAL A 84 17.33 9.42 -3.05
N VAL A 85 18.56 9.81 -3.29
CA VAL A 85 19.09 10.00 -4.66
C VAL A 85 19.00 8.70 -5.47
N TYR A 86 19.37 7.57 -4.86
CA TYR A 86 19.25 6.26 -5.51
C TYR A 86 17.79 5.84 -5.69
N GLY A 87 16.96 6.08 -4.70
CA GLY A 87 15.54 5.77 -4.76
C GLY A 87 14.81 6.54 -5.86
N ASP A 88 15.08 7.84 -5.98
CA ASP A 88 14.54 8.69 -7.04
C ASP A 88 15.00 8.21 -8.43
N ARG A 89 16.26 7.76 -8.55
CA ARG A 89 16.76 7.20 -9.79
C ARG A 89 16.05 5.89 -10.16
N ILE A 90 15.87 4.98 -9.21
CA ILE A 90 15.14 3.72 -9.43
C ILE A 90 13.70 4.03 -9.87
N ALA A 91 13.03 4.94 -9.18
CA ALA A 91 11.68 5.36 -9.53
C ALA A 91 11.60 5.96 -10.95
N ALA A 92 12.57 6.81 -11.31
CA ALA A 92 12.65 7.40 -12.64
C ALA A 92 12.88 6.34 -13.74
N ASP A 93 13.75 5.36 -13.48
CA ASP A 93 14.04 4.28 -14.44
C ASP A 93 12.82 3.35 -14.62
N LEU A 94 11.97 3.20 -13.59
CA LEU A 94 10.70 2.49 -13.66
C LEU A 94 9.54 3.34 -14.21
N GLY A 95 9.71 4.65 -14.33
CA GLY A 95 8.66 5.58 -14.76
C GLY A 95 7.57 5.83 -13.72
N VAL A 96 7.91 5.75 -12.43
CA VAL A 96 6.99 5.90 -11.29
C VAL A 96 7.47 6.97 -10.31
N THR A 97 6.68 7.23 -9.27
CA THR A 97 7.05 8.15 -8.17
C THR A 97 7.59 7.35 -6.97
N ALA A 98 8.67 7.82 -6.35
CA ALA A 98 9.16 7.24 -5.10
C ALA A 98 8.35 7.74 -3.90
N LYS A 99 7.97 6.82 -3.02
CA LYS A 99 7.41 7.10 -1.71
C LYS A 99 8.32 6.53 -0.63
N TYR A 100 8.79 7.38 0.25
CA TYR A 100 9.75 6.99 1.28
C TYR A 100 9.08 6.66 2.60
N VAL A 101 9.51 5.53 3.22
CA VAL A 101 9.08 5.08 4.54
C VAL A 101 10.29 5.10 5.47
N PRO A 102 10.26 5.86 6.57
CA PRO A 102 11.32 5.84 7.56
C PRO A 102 11.44 4.46 8.21
N VAL A 103 12.67 3.93 8.25
CA VAL A 103 12.96 2.65 8.91
C VAL A 103 14.17 2.82 9.83
N ASP A 104 14.20 2.09 10.92
CA ASP A 104 15.39 1.95 11.74
C ASP A 104 16.19 0.68 11.39
N ALA A 105 17.39 0.57 11.93
CA ALA A 105 18.31 -0.53 11.62
C ALA A 105 17.76 -1.91 11.99
N ALA A 106 16.95 -2.01 13.03
CA ALA A 106 16.37 -3.28 13.52
C ALA A 106 15.18 -3.70 12.64
N ALA A 107 14.40 -2.73 12.18
CA ALA A 107 13.16 -2.99 11.44
C ALA A 107 13.33 -3.33 9.96
N ARG A 108 14.53 -3.19 9.37
CA ARG A 108 14.76 -3.36 7.92
C ARG A 108 14.25 -4.67 7.35
N THR A 109 14.55 -5.79 8.01
CA THR A 109 14.06 -7.11 7.56
C THR A 109 12.55 -7.22 7.72
N GLU A 110 12.01 -6.71 8.81
CA GLU A 110 10.58 -6.80 9.14
C GLU A 110 9.71 -6.01 8.16
N VAL A 111 10.12 -4.82 7.76
CA VAL A 111 9.34 -3.99 6.83
C VAL A 111 9.27 -4.59 5.44
N LEU A 112 10.32 -5.31 5.01
CA LEU A 112 10.32 -6.08 3.76
C LEU A 112 9.46 -7.34 3.91
N ALA A 113 9.71 -8.16 4.92
CA ALA A 113 8.99 -9.42 5.14
C ALA A 113 7.48 -9.22 5.40
N SER A 114 7.08 -8.07 5.91
CA SER A 114 5.67 -7.70 6.12
C SER A 114 5.04 -6.93 4.98
N ASN A 115 5.73 -6.82 3.85
CA ASN A 115 5.25 -6.13 2.63
C ASN A 115 4.83 -4.67 2.86
N LYS A 116 5.52 -3.97 3.75
CA LYS A 116 5.31 -2.54 4.00
C LYS A 116 6.03 -1.64 3.02
N VAL A 117 7.08 -2.17 2.40
CA VAL A 117 7.89 -1.50 1.38
C VAL A 117 8.21 -2.48 0.26
N ASP A 118 8.44 -1.99 -0.95
CA ASP A 118 8.87 -2.80 -2.09
C ASP A 118 10.36 -3.10 -2.02
N ILE A 119 11.14 -2.09 -1.64
CA ILE A 119 12.59 -2.19 -1.47
C ILE A 119 13.05 -1.41 -0.24
N THR A 120 14.25 -1.72 0.24
CA THR A 120 14.91 -0.97 1.31
C THR A 120 16.31 -0.53 0.87
N LEU A 121 16.56 0.78 0.96
CA LEU A 121 17.85 1.43 0.77
C LEU A 121 18.31 1.99 2.12
N ALA A 122 19.04 1.22 2.91
CA ALA A 122 19.39 1.59 4.27
C ALA A 122 20.64 0.86 4.77
N ASN A 123 21.76 0.92 4.05
CA ASN A 123 23.02 0.26 4.41
C ASN A 123 22.81 -1.20 4.87
N PHE A 124 22.08 -1.97 4.07
CA PHE A 124 21.63 -3.29 4.47
C PHE A 124 22.62 -4.36 4.05
N THR A 125 23.61 -4.65 4.90
CA THR A 125 24.62 -5.68 4.64
C THR A 125 23.98 -7.05 4.48
N VAL A 126 24.41 -7.78 3.45
CA VAL A 126 24.03 -9.17 3.22
C VAL A 126 24.64 -10.05 4.32
N THR A 127 23.79 -10.81 5.00
CA THR A 127 24.21 -11.88 5.92
C THR A 127 23.36 -13.12 5.65
N PRO A 128 23.84 -14.34 5.97
CA PRO A 128 23.05 -15.57 5.77
C PRO A 128 21.67 -15.49 6.44
N GLU A 129 21.61 -15.03 7.69
CA GLU A 129 20.35 -14.90 8.43
C GLU A 129 19.34 -13.97 7.74
N ARG A 130 19.82 -12.90 7.12
CA ARG A 130 18.95 -11.94 6.39
C ARG A 130 18.53 -12.49 5.06
N ALA A 131 19.44 -13.17 4.35
CA ALA A 131 19.14 -13.79 3.06
C ALA A 131 18.13 -14.96 3.15
N GLU A 132 17.93 -15.52 4.35
CA GLU A 132 16.83 -16.46 4.59
C GLU A 132 15.44 -15.81 4.63
N LYS A 133 15.37 -14.49 4.78
CA LYS A 133 14.13 -13.76 5.01
C LYS A 133 13.76 -12.76 3.91
N VAL A 134 14.77 -12.24 3.22
CA VAL A 134 14.59 -11.22 2.18
C VAL A 134 15.62 -11.41 1.07
N ASP A 135 15.27 -11.02 -0.13
CA ASP A 135 16.16 -11.01 -1.27
C ASP A 135 17.05 -9.76 -1.28
N PHE A 136 18.25 -9.91 -1.85
CA PHE A 136 19.20 -8.83 -2.04
C PHE A 136 19.51 -8.66 -3.52
N ALA A 137 19.65 -7.42 -3.95
CA ALA A 137 20.20 -7.11 -5.26
C ALA A 137 21.66 -7.57 -5.32
N ASN A 138 22.10 -7.92 -6.52
CA ASN A 138 23.53 -8.21 -6.76
C ASN A 138 24.36 -6.96 -6.48
N PRO A 139 25.54 -7.11 -5.87
CA PRO A 139 26.46 -6.00 -5.62
C PRO A 139 27.03 -5.43 -6.92
#